data_cd6e7fa6766580b877b48b1651148515
#
_entry.id   cd6e7fa6766580b877b48b1651148515
#
_cell.length_a   1.000
_cell.length_b   1.000
_cell.length_c   1.000
_cell.angle_alpha   90.00
_cell.angle_beta   90.00
_cell.angle_gamma   90.00
#
_symmetry.space_group_name_H-M   'P 1'
#
loop_
_entity.id
_entity.type
_entity.pdbx_description
1 polymer ?
#
loop_
_entity_poly.entity_id
_entity_poly.type
_entity_poly.pdbx_seq_one_letter_code
_entity_poly.pdbx_strand_id
1 'polypeptide(L)'
;MKHLKSLCTPRKIEQDTDVLDIIDLAEDRIDPALFFETNYKTQGMAVLVKTAFERFKGKSHQKLIELTQSMGGGKTHNMISLGLVAKHPEYRKKIIDNDYHDEGLGEVKVLAFSGRESNIPNCIWGSIALQLGRESEFKSLWEGGLRAPGPS
;
A
#
# COMPACT_ATOMS: atom_id res chain seq x y z
N MET A 1 -2.33 36.07 30.80
CA MET A 1 -1.75 35.13 29.79
C MET A 1 -2.08 33.71 30.20
N LYS A 2 -2.85 32.97 29.43
CA LYS A 2 -3.08 31.54 29.68
C LYS A 2 -1.80 30.77 29.32
N HIS A 3 -1.27 30.01 30.27
CA HIS A 3 -0.10 29.17 30.02
C HIS A 3 -0.38 28.14 28.93
N LEU A 4 0.52 27.98 27.95
CA LEU A 4 0.46 26.99 26.88
C LEU A 4 0.16 25.57 27.40
N LYS A 5 0.68 25.22 28.60
CA LYS A 5 0.36 23.93 29.25
C LYS A 5 -1.12 23.70 29.54
N SER A 6 -1.93 24.74 29.68
CA SER A 6 -3.38 24.60 29.96
C SER A 6 -4.21 24.40 28.65
N LEU A 7 -3.57 24.56 27.51
CA LEU A 7 -4.18 24.38 26.17
C LEU A 7 -3.79 23.04 25.51
N CYS A 8 -2.79 22.37 26.05
CA CYS A 8 -2.34 21.06 25.56
C CYS A 8 -2.87 19.99 26.51
N THR A 9 -4.02 19.43 26.22
CA THR A 9 -4.45 18.15 26.79
C THR A 9 -3.74 17.04 26.04
N PRO A 10 -2.86 16.24 26.70
CA PRO A 10 -2.30 15.07 26.03
C PRO A 10 -3.47 14.16 25.64
N ARG A 11 -3.64 13.87 24.35
CA ARG A 11 -4.48 12.75 23.94
C ARG A 11 -3.98 11.51 24.67
N LYS A 12 -4.87 10.74 25.27
CA LYS A 12 -4.56 9.38 25.67
C LYS A 12 -4.16 8.67 24.38
N ILE A 13 -2.88 8.40 24.22
CA ILE A 13 -2.37 7.49 23.19
C ILE A 13 -2.79 6.13 23.69
N GLU A 14 -3.85 5.57 23.11
CA GLU A 14 -4.16 4.17 23.28
C GLU A 14 -3.01 3.39 22.62
N GLN A 15 -2.33 2.57 23.39
CA GLN A 15 -1.03 1.96 23.04
C GLN A 15 -1.07 0.98 21.86
N ASP A 16 -2.22 0.76 21.23
CA ASP A 16 -2.43 -0.34 20.28
C ASP A 16 -2.64 0.06 18.81
N THR A 17 -2.47 1.31 18.42
CA THR A 17 -2.99 1.70 17.09
C THR A 17 -2.00 2.24 16.08
N ASP A 18 -0.69 2.36 16.36
CA ASP A 18 0.10 3.28 15.55
C ASP A 18 1.21 2.72 14.66
N VAL A 19 1.37 1.42 14.57
CA VAL A 19 2.34 0.85 13.60
C VAL A 19 1.59 0.09 12.51
N LEU A 20 1.18 0.81 11.48
CA LEU A 20 0.63 0.19 10.28
C LEU A 20 1.73 -0.57 9.54
N ASP A 21 1.54 -1.86 9.30
CA ASP A 21 2.38 -2.66 8.43
C ASP A 21 1.75 -2.81 7.04
N ILE A 22 2.59 -2.97 6.04
CA ILE A 22 2.13 -3.23 4.67
C ILE A 22 1.36 -4.55 4.55
N ILE A 23 1.62 -5.51 5.43
CA ILE A 23 0.91 -6.78 5.50
C ILE A 23 -0.55 -6.58 5.91
N ASP A 24 -0.84 -5.60 6.76
CA ASP A 24 -2.22 -5.28 7.15
C ASP A 24 -3.08 -4.89 5.94
N LEU A 25 -2.45 -4.30 4.91
CA LEU A 25 -3.11 -4.03 3.63
C LEU A 25 -3.43 -5.31 2.85
N ALA A 26 -2.53 -6.30 2.86
CA ALA A 26 -2.74 -7.59 2.18
C ALA A 26 -3.86 -8.39 2.85
N GLU A 27 -3.94 -8.34 4.17
CA GLU A 27 -4.90 -9.09 4.98
C GLU A 27 -6.21 -8.34 5.26
N ASP A 28 -6.45 -7.20 4.60
CA ASP A 28 -7.64 -6.36 4.73
C ASP A 28 -7.93 -5.92 6.19
N ARG A 29 -6.87 -5.73 6.99
CA ARG A 29 -6.98 -5.31 8.40
C ARG A 29 -7.05 -3.80 8.59
N ILE A 30 -6.84 -3.02 7.54
CA ILE A 30 -6.88 -1.55 7.61
C ILE A 30 -8.27 -1.05 7.24
N ASP A 31 -8.92 -0.34 8.15
CA ASP A 31 -10.14 0.39 7.84
C ASP A 31 -9.84 1.61 6.95
N PRO A 32 -10.29 1.62 5.68
CA PRO A 32 -10.00 2.72 4.76
C PRO A 32 -10.61 4.05 5.21
N ALA A 33 -11.79 4.04 5.83
CA ALA A 33 -12.46 5.24 6.30
C ALA A 33 -11.64 5.91 7.38
N LEU A 34 -11.27 5.15 8.40
CA LEU A 34 -10.44 5.63 9.51
C LEU A 34 -9.06 6.08 9.01
N PHE A 35 -8.44 5.32 8.10
CA PHE A 35 -7.15 5.68 7.53
C PHE A 35 -7.20 7.07 6.87
N PHE A 36 -8.16 7.33 5.98
CA PHE A 36 -8.27 8.61 5.28
C PHE A 36 -8.84 9.75 6.13
N GLU A 37 -9.44 9.48 7.27
CA GLU A 37 -9.87 10.48 8.23
C GLU A 37 -8.70 10.97 9.09
N THR A 38 -7.82 10.06 9.50
CA THR A 38 -6.73 10.34 10.45
C THR A 38 -5.42 10.72 9.78
N ASN A 39 -5.25 10.43 8.49
CA ASN A 39 -4.02 10.66 7.77
C ASN A 39 -4.10 11.86 6.82
N TYR A 40 -3.07 12.71 6.88
CA TYR A 40 -2.98 13.90 6.04
C TYR A 40 -2.51 13.54 4.62
N LYS A 41 -3.23 14.05 3.61
CA LYS A 41 -2.82 13.98 2.21
C LYS A 41 -1.55 14.81 1.99
N THR A 42 -0.45 14.17 1.62
CA THR A 42 0.78 14.83 1.22
C THR A 42 0.87 14.97 -0.30
N GLN A 43 1.64 15.94 -0.77
CA GLN A 43 1.91 16.08 -2.20
C GLN A 43 2.61 14.83 -2.77
N GLY A 44 3.55 14.22 -2.03
CA GLY A 44 4.23 12.99 -2.43
C GLY A 44 3.27 11.81 -2.60
N MET A 45 2.31 11.67 -1.69
CA MET A 45 1.24 10.68 -1.78
C MET A 45 0.39 10.89 -3.04
N ALA A 46 -0.03 12.11 -3.32
CA ALA A 46 -0.82 12.43 -4.51
C ALA A 46 -0.06 12.13 -5.82
N VAL A 47 1.21 12.48 -5.89
CA VAL A 47 2.08 12.19 -7.05
C VAL A 47 2.23 10.69 -7.24
N LEU A 48 2.51 9.94 -6.17
CA LEU A 48 2.65 8.48 -6.22
C LEU A 48 1.38 7.82 -6.79
N VAL A 49 0.23 8.15 -6.21
CA VAL A 49 -1.05 7.59 -6.62
C VAL A 49 -1.37 7.96 -8.07
N LYS A 50 -1.21 9.21 -8.47
CA LYS A 50 -1.42 9.66 -9.85
C LYS A 50 -0.54 8.89 -10.84
N THR A 51 0.76 8.78 -10.56
CA THR A 51 1.71 8.06 -11.41
C THR A 51 1.34 6.58 -11.57
N ALA A 52 0.98 5.92 -10.47
CA ALA A 52 0.55 4.52 -10.50
C ALA A 52 -0.74 4.34 -11.33
N PHE A 53 -1.72 5.22 -11.15
CA PHE A 53 -3.00 5.13 -11.87
C PHE A 53 -2.85 5.47 -13.36
N GLU A 54 -1.96 6.36 -13.75
CA GLU A 54 -1.61 6.56 -15.17
C GLU A 54 -1.01 5.28 -15.79
N ARG A 55 -0.22 4.54 -15.01
CA ARG A 55 0.28 3.24 -15.43
C ARG A 55 -0.84 2.20 -15.58
N PHE A 56 -1.74 2.11 -14.61
CA PHE A 56 -2.88 1.17 -14.66
C PHE A 56 -3.79 1.44 -15.85
N LYS A 57 -3.93 2.69 -16.27
CA LYS A 57 -4.67 3.11 -17.48
C LYS A 57 -3.88 2.91 -18.79
N GLY A 58 -2.68 2.36 -18.74
CA GLY A 58 -1.83 2.20 -19.93
C GLY A 58 -1.22 3.49 -20.49
N LYS A 59 -1.38 4.63 -19.79
CA LYS A 59 -0.85 5.93 -20.21
C LYS A 59 0.63 6.14 -19.90
N SER A 60 1.22 5.28 -19.07
CA SER A 60 2.62 5.33 -18.67
C SER A 60 3.29 3.96 -18.86
N HIS A 61 4.56 3.96 -19.22
CA HIS A 61 5.39 2.75 -19.30
C HIS A 61 6.16 2.47 -18.01
N GLN A 62 6.04 3.30 -16.99
CA GLN A 62 6.74 3.17 -15.72
C GLN A 62 6.20 1.96 -14.94
N LYS A 63 7.02 0.91 -14.85
CA LYS A 63 6.65 -0.36 -14.19
C LYS A 63 7.08 -0.44 -12.74
N LEU A 64 8.04 0.39 -12.33
CA LEU A 64 8.64 0.42 -11.01
C LEU A 64 8.61 1.84 -10.48
N ILE A 65 8.15 2.00 -9.25
CA ILE A 65 8.22 3.26 -8.50
C ILE A 65 9.01 2.98 -7.23
N GLU A 66 10.15 3.62 -7.08
CA GLU A 66 11.00 3.51 -5.91
C GLU A 66 10.78 4.69 -4.96
N LEU A 67 10.54 4.40 -3.68
CA LEU A 67 10.40 5.40 -2.64
C LEU A 67 11.71 5.52 -1.85
N THR A 68 12.53 6.50 -2.21
CA THR A 68 13.90 6.69 -1.68
C THR A 68 13.98 7.65 -0.48
N GLN A 69 12.85 8.00 0.11
CA GLN A 69 12.79 8.91 1.25
C GLN A 69 13.58 8.39 2.46
N SER A 70 14.07 9.31 3.29
CA SER A 70 14.74 8.99 4.54
C SER A 70 13.86 8.19 5.51
N MET A 71 14.45 7.63 6.57
CA MET A 71 13.69 6.98 7.64
C MET A 71 12.68 7.98 8.23
N GLY A 72 11.46 7.52 8.49
CA GLY A 72 10.36 8.37 8.96
C GLY A 72 9.66 9.19 7.86
N GLY A 73 10.09 9.10 6.59
CA GLY A 73 9.51 9.84 5.47
C GLY A 73 8.14 9.35 4.97
N GLY A 74 7.43 8.50 5.72
CA GLY A 74 6.07 8.07 5.39
C GLY A 74 5.97 7.06 4.24
N LYS A 75 7.04 6.31 3.92
CA LYS A 75 7.03 5.33 2.82
C LYS A 75 5.92 4.30 2.95
N THR A 76 5.79 3.67 4.11
CA THR A 76 4.75 2.67 4.39
C THR A 76 3.36 3.27 4.25
N HIS A 77 3.13 4.47 4.80
CA HIS A 77 1.88 5.22 4.63
C HIS A 77 1.53 5.50 3.17
N ASN A 78 2.50 5.89 2.37
CA ASN A 78 2.30 6.13 0.94
C ASN A 78 1.93 4.84 0.19
N MET A 79 2.59 3.72 0.50
CA MET A 79 2.26 2.41 -0.09
C MET A 79 0.87 1.93 0.32
N ILE A 80 0.53 2.04 1.61
CA ILE A 80 -0.81 1.70 2.12
C ILE A 80 -1.87 2.58 1.45
N SER A 81 -1.64 3.89 1.37
CA SER A 81 -2.56 4.81 0.69
C SER A 81 -2.81 4.42 -0.76
N LEU A 82 -1.75 4.10 -1.52
CA LEU A 82 -1.88 3.61 -2.89
C LEU A 82 -2.70 2.32 -2.97
N GLY A 83 -2.42 1.36 -2.11
CA GLY A 83 -3.14 0.09 -2.06
C GLY A 83 -4.62 0.27 -1.71
N LEU A 84 -4.93 1.10 -0.72
CA LEU A 84 -6.32 1.39 -0.32
C LEU A 84 -7.11 2.07 -1.44
N VAL A 85 -6.57 3.11 -2.10
CA VAL A 85 -7.30 3.75 -3.22
C VAL A 85 -7.39 2.87 -4.47
N ALA A 86 -6.51 1.89 -4.61
CA ALA A 86 -6.62 0.89 -5.67
C ALA A 86 -7.77 -0.10 -5.39
N LYS A 87 -7.89 -0.59 -4.16
CA LYS A 87 -8.96 -1.49 -3.72
C LYS A 87 -10.32 -0.77 -3.59
N HIS A 88 -10.34 0.49 -3.16
CA HIS A 88 -11.52 1.25 -2.77
C HIS A 88 -11.69 2.52 -3.61
N PRO A 89 -12.39 2.45 -4.76
CA PRO A 89 -12.55 3.57 -5.68
C PRO A 89 -13.14 4.84 -5.06
N GLU A 90 -14.02 4.69 -4.07
CA GLU A 90 -14.70 5.77 -3.37
C GLU A 90 -13.75 6.73 -2.63
N TYR A 91 -12.55 6.25 -2.26
CA TYR A 91 -11.54 7.07 -1.59
C TYR A 91 -10.55 7.75 -2.54
N ARG A 92 -10.59 7.46 -3.84
CA ARG A 92 -9.66 8.04 -4.84
C ARG A 92 -9.66 9.55 -4.84
N LYS A 93 -10.84 10.16 -4.77
CA LYS A 93 -11.01 11.62 -4.74
C LYS A 93 -10.42 12.30 -3.49
N LYS A 94 -10.16 11.56 -2.43
CA LYS A 94 -9.48 12.10 -1.25
C LYS A 94 -7.98 12.35 -1.49
N ILE A 95 -7.39 11.62 -2.42
CA ILE A 95 -5.95 11.70 -2.74
C ILE A 95 -5.70 12.36 -4.09
N ILE A 96 -6.44 11.96 -5.13
CA ILE A 96 -6.30 12.49 -6.48
C ILE A 96 -7.24 13.68 -6.64
N ASP A 97 -6.86 14.63 -7.47
CA ASP A 97 -7.66 15.83 -7.74
C ASP A 97 -9.00 15.48 -8.41
N ASN A 98 -9.96 16.40 -8.30
CA ASN A 98 -11.33 16.19 -8.79
C ASN A 98 -11.43 15.94 -10.31
N ASP A 99 -10.41 16.29 -11.07
CA ASP A 99 -10.34 16.08 -12.52
C ASP A 99 -9.97 14.63 -12.91
N TYR A 100 -9.75 13.77 -11.90
CA TYR A 100 -9.44 12.38 -12.14
C TYR A 100 -10.72 11.59 -12.45
N HIS A 101 -10.71 10.90 -13.59
CA HIS A 101 -11.76 9.98 -14.02
C HIS A 101 -11.25 8.54 -14.05
N ASP A 102 -12.08 7.60 -13.62
CA ASP A 102 -11.76 6.17 -13.58
C ASP A 102 -11.92 5.47 -14.95
N GLU A 103 -12.29 6.20 -15.98
CA GLU A 103 -12.46 5.65 -17.32
C GLU A 103 -11.20 4.92 -17.80
N GLY A 104 -11.38 3.69 -18.28
CA GLY A 104 -10.30 2.84 -18.76
C GLY A 104 -9.49 2.14 -17.68
N LEU A 105 -9.89 2.25 -16.39
CA LEU A 105 -9.29 1.50 -15.32
C LEU A 105 -10.01 0.14 -15.16
N GLY A 106 -9.28 -0.95 -15.40
CA GLY A 106 -9.74 -2.31 -15.10
C GLY A 106 -9.66 -2.66 -13.62
N GLU A 107 -9.92 -3.91 -13.30
CA GLU A 107 -9.70 -4.45 -11.94
C GLU A 107 -8.22 -4.37 -11.57
N VAL A 108 -7.94 -3.77 -10.42
CA VAL A 108 -6.59 -3.66 -9.86
C VAL A 108 -6.45 -4.60 -8.67
N LYS A 109 -5.57 -5.59 -8.78
CA LYS A 109 -5.22 -6.48 -7.67
C LYS A 109 -4.05 -5.89 -6.90
N VAL A 110 -4.19 -5.82 -5.58
CA VAL A 110 -3.16 -5.31 -4.68
C VAL A 110 -2.55 -6.47 -3.94
N LEU A 111 -1.25 -6.62 -4.06
CA LEU A 111 -0.46 -7.61 -3.34
C LEU A 111 0.58 -6.86 -2.51
N ALA A 112 0.76 -7.27 -1.28
CA ALA A 112 1.73 -6.65 -0.39
C ALA A 112 2.73 -7.68 0.14
N PHE A 113 3.98 -7.25 0.28
CA PHE A 113 5.07 -8.08 0.75
C PHE A 113 6.00 -7.25 1.63
N SER A 114 6.35 -7.77 2.80
CA SER A 114 7.35 -7.18 3.69
C SER A 114 8.60 -8.04 3.73
N GLY A 115 9.74 -7.48 3.33
CA GLY A 115 11.05 -8.14 3.44
C GLY A 115 11.57 -8.28 4.87
N ARG A 116 10.83 -7.79 5.87
CA ARG A 116 11.17 -7.91 7.30
C ARG A 116 10.69 -9.22 7.93
N GLU A 117 9.78 -9.92 7.29
CA GLU A 117 9.29 -11.20 7.80
C GLU A 117 10.35 -12.27 7.59
N SER A 118 10.95 -12.73 8.70
CA SER A 118 11.98 -13.78 8.69
C SER A 118 11.43 -15.17 8.36
N ASN A 119 10.12 -15.38 8.43
CA ASN A 119 9.45 -16.67 8.30
C ASN A 119 8.43 -16.71 7.15
N ILE A 120 8.74 -16.06 6.02
CA ILE A 120 7.84 -16.13 4.86
C ILE A 120 7.99 -17.51 4.23
N PRO A 121 6.97 -18.37 4.33
CA PRO A 121 6.99 -19.63 3.60
C PRO A 121 7.01 -19.30 2.10
N ASN A 122 7.86 -20.02 1.36
CA ASN A 122 7.83 -19.99 -0.09
C ASN A 122 8.36 -18.71 -0.77
N CYS A 123 9.17 -17.89 -0.10
CA CYS A 123 9.77 -16.67 -0.62
C CYS A 123 8.74 -15.66 -1.19
N ILE A 124 9.20 -14.58 -1.85
CA ILE A 124 8.35 -13.55 -2.44
C ILE A 124 7.37 -14.12 -3.49
N TRP A 125 7.79 -15.08 -4.29
CA TRP A 125 6.96 -15.66 -5.35
C TRP A 125 5.83 -16.51 -4.79
N GLY A 126 6.11 -17.30 -3.75
CA GLY A 126 5.09 -18.07 -3.06
C GLY A 126 4.09 -17.17 -2.33
N SER A 127 4.55 -16.09 -1.69
CA SER A 127 3.67 -15.10 -1.07
C SER A 127 2.74 -14.44 -2.09
N ILE A 128 3.27 -14.04 -3.25
CA ILE A 128 2.46 -13.49 -4.35
C ILE A 128 1.44 -14.53 -4.86
N ALA A 129 1.87 -15.78 -5.07
CA ALA A 129 0.99 -16.85 -5.53
C ALA A 129 -0.15 -17.14 -4.55
N LEU A 130 0.17 -17.15 -3.25
CA LEU A 130 -0.82 -17.33 -2.18
C LEU A 130 -1.86 -16.21 -2.19
N GLN A 131 -1.42 -14.95 -2.23
CA GLN A 131 -2.33 -13.79 -2.26
C GLN A 131 -3.20 -13.75 -3.53
N LEU A 132 -2.74 -14.36 -4.63
CA LEU A 132 -3.51 -14.51 -5.86
C LEU A 132 -4.43 -15.73 -5.87
N GLY A 133 -4.38 -16.60 -4.85
CA GLY A 133 -5.11 -17.87 -4.82
C GLY A 133 -4.61 -18.89 -5.85
N ARG A 134 -3.35 -18.78 -6.30
CA ARG A 134 -2.71 -19.61 -7.32
C ARG A 134 -1.55 -20.45 -6.77
N GLU A 135 -1.55 -20.74 -5.50
CA GLU A 135 -0.47 -21.48 -4.84
C GLU A 135 -0.17 -22.82 -5.51
N SER A 136 -1.20 -23.61 -5.83
CA SER A 136 -1.03 -24.93 -6.43
C SER A 136 -0.34 -24.91 -7.79
N GLU A 137 -0.53 -23.84 -8.57
CA GLU A 137 0.07 -23.71 -9.90
C GLU A 137 1.58 -23.40 -9.85
N PHE A 138 2.00 -22.71 -8.79
CA PHE A 138 3.38 -22.25 -8.66
C PHE A 138 4.20 -23.04 -7.63
N LYS A 139 3.61 -24.01 -6.96
CA LYS A 139 4.24 -24.78 -5.89
C LYS A 139 5.58 -25.40 -6.32
N SER A 140 5.66 -25.97 -7.50
CA SER A 140 6.89 -26.57 -8.03
C SER A 140 8.04 -25.57 -8.24
N LEU A 141 7.75 -24.28 -8.35
CA LEU A 141 8.76 -23.25 -8.57
C LEU A 141 9.56 -22.93 -7.30
N TRP A 142 8.97 -23.07 -6.12
CA TRP A 142 9.66 -22.82 -4.86
C TRP A 142 10.04 -24.08 -4.10
N GLU A 143 9.42 -25.23 -4.33
CA GLU A 143 9.84 -26.52 -3.75
C GLU A 143 11.21 -26.97 -4.25
N GLY A 144 11.59 -26.60 -5.46
CA GLY A 144 12.87 -26.91 -6.08
C GLY A 144 13.99 -25.89 -5.85
N GLY A 145 13.76 -24.86 -5.05
CA GLY A 145 14.70 -23.77 -4.78
C GLY A 145 14.19 -22.39 -5.21
N LEU A 146 14.88 -21.34 -4.76
CA LEU A 146 14.50 -19.91 -4.91
C LEU A 146 14.66 -19.40 -6.36
N ARG A 147 14.04 -20.01 -7.34
CA ARG A 147 14.06 -19.49 -8.73
C ARG A 147 12.84 -18.62 -9.00
N ALA A 148 13.09 -17.43 -9.53
CA ALA A 148 12.02 -16.63 -10.11
C ALA A 148 11.35 -17.39 -11.26
N PRO A 149 10.01 -17.30 -11.40
CA PRO A 149 9.33 -17.81 -12.59
C PRO A 149 9.94 -17.21 -13.85
N GLY A 150 10.25 -18.06 -14.83
CA GLY A 150 10.67 -17.58 -16.14
C GLY A 150 9.51 -16.94 -16.93
N PRO A 151 9.81 -16.21 -18.00
CA PRO A 151 8.77 -15.77 -18.93
C PRO A 151 8.16 -17.01 -19.58
N SER A 152 6.88 -17.24 -19.35
CA SER A 152 6.08 -18.28 -20.01
C SER A 152 5.26 -17.66 -21.13
#